data_7f5b0bd3220484700f5970548c871618
#
_entry.id   7f5b0bd3220484700f5970548c871618
#
_cell.length_a   1.000
_cell.length_b   1.000
_cell.length_c   1.000
_cell.angle_alpha   90.00
_cell.angle_beta   90.00
_cell.angle_gamma   90.00
#
_symmetry.space_group_name_H-M   'P 1'
#
loop_
_entity.id
_entity.type
_entity.pdbx_description
1 polymer ?
#
loop_
_entity_poly.entity_id
_entity_poly.type
_entity_poly.pdbx_seq_one_letter_code
_entity_poly.pdbx_strand_id
1 'polypeptide(L)'
;MPSILRWIWLAVGILVGLGVVGYMLVYGLAERVLRRTYEVPVIALTVPTDPDSIREGRRLATVHGCVLDCHGKEAEGRVMFDDPKIARIVAPNLTAAVRQYSDAQLAVIIRNGLRPDGRSLVVMPSEAFIGMTDSDVGRIIAFLRSLPRVPGPGPHTAVGPLGRLGLVVGKFKTAAQLIASTVPPPAAANQEAEVGRYLARTVCAECHGASLRGAVNADFTSPDLRVVAAYSPEAFARLLRTGIALGDRPLGVMSEQSRNNLSQLTDSEISALYAYLHAMPEASHN
;
A
#
# COMPACT_ATOMS: atom_id res chain seq x y z
N MET A 1 -52.10 -31.66 4.26
CA MET A 1 -50.80 -31.38 4.86
C MET A 1 -49.57 -31.91 4.06
N PRO A 2 -49.57 -33.08 3.38
CA PRO A 2 -48.38 -33.57 2.66
C PRO A 2 -47.98 -32.72 1.44
N SER A 3 -48.89 -32.01 0.79
CA SER A 3 -48.59 -31.15 -0.36
C SER A 3 -47.81 -29.86 0.01
N ILE A 4 -48.14 -29.23 1.10
CA ILE A 4 -47.44 -28.00 1.59
C ILE A 4 -45.98 -28.31 1.93
N LEU A 5 -45.75 -29.43 2.63
CA LEU A 5 -44.40 -29.84 2.98
C LEU A 5 -43.51 -30.10 1.75
N ARG A 6 -44.08 -30.70 0.70
CA ARG A 6 -43.39 -30.92 -0.60
C ARG A 6 -43.00 -29.60 -1.27
N TRP A 7 -43.86 -28.58 -1.25
CA TRP A 7 -43.57 -27.27 -1.82
C TRP A 7 -42.50 -26.53 -1.01
N ILE A 8 -42.50 -26.66 0.34
CA ILE A 8 -41.48 -26.12 1.20
C ILE A 8 -40.10 -26.72 0.84
N TRP A 9 -40.01 -28.06 0.71
CA TRP A 9 -38.74 -28.71 0.36
C TRP A 9 -38.28 -28.34 -1.06
N LEU A 10 -39.19 -28.16 -2.00
CA LEU A 10 -38.84 -27.67 -3.35
C LEU A 10 -38.31 -26.24 -3.29
N ALA A 11 -38.95 -25.35 -2.55
CA ALA A 11 -38.49 -23.98 -2.38
C ALA A 11 -37.11 -23.92 -1.71
N VAL A 12 -36.89 -24.70 -0.64
CA VAL A 12 -35.59 -24.82 0.02
C VAL A 12 -34.54 -25.36 -0.96
N GLY A 13 -34.85 -26.40 -1.70
CA GLY A 13 -33.94 -26.95 -2.71
C GLY A 13 -33.56 -25.95 -3.79
N ILE A 14 -34.52 -25.16 -4.30
CA ILE A 14 -34.25 -24.09 -5.27
C ILE A 14 -33.36 -23.00 -4.64
N LEU A 15 -33.63 -22.53 -3.42
CA LEU A 15 -32.85 -21.53 -2.75
C LEU A 15 -31.40 -21.99 -2.49
N VAL A 16 -31.23 -23.24 -2.07
CA VAL A 16 -29.89 -23.83 -1.90
C VAL A 16 -29.17 -23.92 -3.23
N GLY A 17 -29.87 -24.39 -4.29
CA GLY A 17 -29.31 -24.46 -5.65
C GLY A 17 -28.88 -23.10 -6.17
N LEU A 18 -29.69 -22.05 -6.01
CA LEU A 18 -29.34 -20.67 -6.36
C LEU A 18 -28.16 -20.17 -5.57
N GLY A 19 -28.09 -20.47 -4.26
CA GLY A 19 -26.97 -20.12 -3.40
C GLY A 19 -25.66 -20.77 -3.87
N VAL A 20 -25.68 -22.04 -4.22
CA VAL A 20 -24.50 -22.77 -4.75
C VAL A 20 -24.05 -22.17 -6.09
N VAL A 21 -24.98 -21.91 -7.00
CA VAL A 21 -24.67 -21.29 -8.31
C VAL A 21 -24.09 -19.88 -8.09
N GLY A 22 -24.70 -19.07 -7.24
CA GLY A 22 -24.19 -17.74 -6.90
C GLY A 22 -22.77 -17.79 -6.31
N TYR A 23 -22.52 -18.72 -5.38
CA TYR A 23 -21.20 -18.95 -4.81
C TYR A 23 -20.15 -19.32 -5.88
N MET A 24 -20.49 -20.27 -6.77
CA MET A 24 -19.60 -20.69 -7.86
C MET A 24 -19.30 -19.54 -8.83
N LEU A 25 -20.30 -18.71 -9.15
CA LEU A 25 -20.14 -17.53 -10.01
C LEU A 25 -19.18 -16.51 -9.36
N VAL A 26 -19.40 -16.17 -8.09
CA VAL A 26 -18.53 -15.25 -7.35
C VAL A 26 -17.10 -15.81 -7.30
N TYR A 27 -16.96 -17.10 -7.03
CA TYR A 27 -15.64 -17.74 -6.99
C TYR A 27 -14.93 -17.67 -8.35
N GLY A 28 -15.61 -18.03 -9.42
CA GLY A 28 -15.08 -18.01 -10.80
C GLY A 28 -14.72 -16.61 -11.27
N LEU A 29 -15.57 -15.61 -10.97
CA LEU A 29 -15.31 -14.20 -11.32
C LEU A 29 -14.13 -13.64 -10.52
N ALA A 30 -14.07 -13.91 -9.21
CA ALA A 30 -12.93 -13.50 -8.38
C ALA A 30 -11.62 -14.14 -8.85
N GLU A 31 -11.66 -15.44 -9.23
CA GLU A 31 -10.48 -16.14 -9.73
C GLU A 31 -9.97 -15.53 -11.05
N ARG A 32 -10.88 -15.07 -11.93
CA ARG A 32 -10.50 -14.31 -13.14
C ARG A 32 -9.75 -13.02 -12.79
N VAL A 33 -10.19 -12.30 -11.76
CA VAL A 33 -9.50 -11.08 -11.27
C VAL A 33 -8.12 -11.43 -10.72
N LEU A 34 -8.02 -12.44 -9.87
CA LEU A 34 -6.78 -12.85 -9.21
C LEU A 34 -5.74 -13.44 -10.18
N ARG A 35 -6.19 -14.11 -11.23
CA ARG A 35 -5.32 -14.71 -12.27
C ARG A 35 -5.09 -13.82 -13.47
N ARG A 36 -5.70 -12.64 -13.52
CA ARG A 36 -5.48 -11.71 -14.63
C ARG A 36 -4.02 -11.35 -14.72
N THR A 37 -3.46 -11.48 -15.90
CA THR A 37 -2.10 -11.06 -16.22
C THR A 37 -2.10 -9.69 -16.89
N TYR A 38 -1.05 -8.94 -16.62
CA TYR A 38 -0.79 -7.61 -17.16
C TYR A 38 0.56 -7.64 -17.85
N GLU A 39 0.78 -6.73 -18.78
CA GLU A 39 2.08 -6.54 -19.39
C GLU A 39 3.09 -6.10 -18.34
N VAL A 40 4.21 -6.81 -18.26
CA VAL A 40 5.28 -6.52 -17.30
C VAL A 40 6.25 -5.52 -17.95
N PRO A 41 6.38 -4.30 -17.41
CA PRO A 41 7.28 -3.32 -18.00
C PRO A 41 8.73 -3.76 -17.87
N VAL A 42 9.53 -3.44 -18.88
CA VAL A 42 10.97 -3.63 -18.84
C VAL A 42 11.61 -2.40 -18.17
N ILE A 43 12.21 -2.62 -17.01
CA ILE A 43 12.89 -1.57 -16.23
C ILE A 43 14.39 -1.83 -16.26
N ALA A 44 15.16 -0.84 -16.69
CA ALA A 44 16.61 -0.81 -16.51
C ALA A 44 16.90 -0.07 -15.20
N LEU A 45 17.43 -0.77 -14.21
CA LEU A 45 17.73 -0.22 -12.89
C LEU A 45 19.15 -0.58 -12.49
N THR A 46 19.90 0.39 -11.96
CA THR A 46 21.20 0.16 -11.34
C THR A 46 21.03 0.14 -9.82
N VAL A 47 21.42 -0.96 -9.19
CA VAL A 47 21.43 -1.11 -7.73
C VAL A 47 22.83 -0.77 -7.23
N PRO A 48 22.99 0.28 -6.40
CA PRO A 48 24.28 0.67 -5.86
C PRO A 48 24.76 -0.36 -4.81
N THR A 49 26.07 -0.44 -4.62
CA THR A 49 26.68 -1.38 -3.67
C THR A 49 27.50 -0.69 -2.57
N ASP A 50 27.61 0.62 -2.64
CA ASP A 50 28.35 1.39 -1.66
C ASP A 50 27.62 1.52 -0.32
N PRO A 51 28.35 1.62 0.82
CA PRO A 51 27.75 1.64 2.15
C PRO A 51 26.79 2.80 2.40
N ASP A 52 27.03 3.96 1.76
CA ASP A 52 26.21 5.15 1.96
C ASP A 52 24.84 4.96 1.30
N SER A 53 24.80 4.43 0.09
CA SER A 53 23.57 4.08 -0.62
C SER A 53 22.80 2.99 0.13
N ILE A 54 23.46 2.01 0.73
CA ILE A 54 22.81 0.98 1.55
C ILE A 54 22.18 1.59 2.82
N ARG A 55 22.88 2.51 3.50
CA ARG A 55 22.32 3.22 4.66
C ARG A 55 21.10 4.05 4.29
N GLU A 56 21.20 4.79 3.19
CA GLU A 56 20.09 5.57 2.67
C GLU A 56 18.92 4.66 2.25
N GLY A 57 19.20 3.52 1.64
CA GLY A 57 18.19 2.50 1.33
C GLY A 57 17.44 1.99 2.56
N ARG A 58 18.13 1.81 3.71
CA ARG A 58 17.49 1.48 4.98
C ARG A 58 16.53 2.57 5.41
N ARG A 59 16.98 3.84 5.38
CA ARG A 59 16.16 5.00 5.74
C ARG A 59 14.92 5.09 4.87
N LEU A 60 15.09 4.99 3.55
CA LEU A 60 13.98 5.02 2.59
C LEU A 60 13.02 3.84 2.80
N ALA A 61 13.53 2.62 3.01
CA ALA A 61 12.68 1.46 3.29
C ALA A 61 11.87 1.64 4.59
N THR A 62 12.41 2.36 5.58
CA THR A 62 11.69 2.71 6.81
C THR A 62 10.63 3.78 6.54
N VAL A 63 10.99 4.88 5.88
CA VAL A 63 10.06 5.99 5.56
C VAL A 63 8.85 5.50 4.77
N HIS A 64 9.05 4.56 3.83
CA HIS A 64 7.98 3.98 3.00
C HIS A 64 7.31 2.75 3.62
N GLY A 65 7.52 2.48 4.92
CA GLY A 65 6.84 1.40 5.63
C GLY A 65 7.23 -0.02 5.21
N CYS A 66 8.24 -0.20 4.34
CA CYS A 66 8.66 -1.54 3.91
C CYS A 66 9.11 -2.39 5.10
N VAL A 67 9.91 -1.82 5.99
CA VAL A 67 10.33 -2.44 7.25
C VAL A 67 9.66 -1.75 8.44
N LEU A 68 9.58 -2.42 9.57
CA LEU A 68 8.83 -2.08 10.78
C LEU A 68 7.33 -2.32 10.63
N ASP A 69 6.68 -1.78 9.60
CA ASP A 69 5.23 -1.92 9.41
C ASP A 69 4.86 -3.16 8.59
N CYS A 70 5.14 -3.14 7.28
CA CYS A 70 4.59 -4.15 6.37
C CYS A 70 5.33 -5.48 6.45
N HIS A 71 6.66 -5.49 6.36
CA HIS A 71 7.43 -6.73 6.22
C HIS A 71 8.19 -7.14 7.48
N GLY A 72 7.83 -6.56 8.64
CA GLY A 72 8.50 -6.85 9.92
C GLY A 72 9.80 -6.07 10.12
N LYS A 73 10.32 -6.11 11.34
CA LYS A 73 11.46 -5.28 11.78
C LYS A 73 12.77 -5.64 11.08
N GLU A 74 12.95 -6.93 10.80
CA GLU A 74 14.13 -7.46 10.12
C GLU A 74 13.81 -7.88 8.67
N ALA A 75 12.70 -7.37 8.13
CA ALA A 75 12.16 -7.74 6.82
C ALA A 75 11.82 -9.25 6.69
N GLU A 76 11.58 -9.89 7.83
CA GLU A 76 11.26 -11.33 7.97
C GLU A 76 9.87 -11.70 7.45
N GLY A 77 9.03 -10.69 7.14
CA GLY A 77 7.63 -10.86 6.79
C GLY A 77 6.73 -10.98 8.02
N ARG A 78 5.44 -10.80 7.83
CA ARG A 78 4.44 -10.93 8.91
C ARG A 78 3.07 -11.27 8.38
N VAL A 79 2.24 -11.86 9.23
CA VAL A 79 0.79 -11.97 8.99
C VAL A 79 0.18 -10.62 9.35
N MET A 80 -0.34 -9.92 8.36
CA MET A 80 -0.95 -8.59 8.52
C MET A 80 -2.42 -8.68 8.90
N PHE A 81 -3.12 -9.69 8.34
CA PHE A 81 -4.53 -9.90 8.58
C PHE A 81 -4.84 -11.39 8.46
N ASP A 82 -5.67 -11.93 9.33
CA ASP A 82 -6.05 -13.36 9.32
C ASP A 82 -7.51 -13.54 9.75
N ASP A 83 -8.42 -13.44 8.78
CA ASP A 83 -9.81 -13.85 8.89
C ASP A 83 -10.15 -14.78 7.71
N PRO A 84 -10.38 -16.08 7.93
CA PRO A 84 -10.61 -17.03 6.83
C PRO A 84 -11.86 -16.71 6.00
N LYS A 85 -12.82 -15.93 6.50
CA LYS A 85 -13.99 -15.50 5.73
C LYS A 85 -13.64 -14.38 4.75
N ILE A 86 -12.69 -13.51 5.12
CA ILE A 86 -12.30 -12.32 4.33
C ILE A 86 -11.01 -12.62 3.57
N ALA A 87 -9.90 -12.75 4.29
CA ALA A 87 -8.60 -13.05 3.73
C ALA A 87 -7.59 -13.44 4.82
N ARG A 88 -6.58 -14.19 4.45
CA ARG A 88 -5.30 -14.23 5.15
C ARG A 88 -4.29 -13.45 4.32
N ILE A 89 -3.77 -12.34 4.85
CA ILE A 89 -2.80 -11.47 4.18
C ILE A 89 -1.45 -11.66 4.84
N VAL A 90 -0.47 -12.10 4.07
CA VAL A 90 0.90 -12.28 4.52
C VAL A 90 1.83 -11.40 3.71
N ALA A 91 2.48 -10.44 4.35
CA ALA A 91 3.61 -9.74 3.76
C ALA A 91 4.81 -10.70 3.73
N PRO A 92 5.41 -10.95 2.56
CA PRO A 92 6.46 -11.96 2.43
C PRO A 92 7.73 -11.57 3.17
N ASN A 93 8.55 -12.57 3.51
CA ASN A 93 9.91 -12.39 3.97
C ASN A 93 10.78 -11.82 2.84
N LEU A 94 11.15 -10.54 2.94
CA LEU A 94 11.94 -9.86 1.92
C LEU A 94 13.37 -10.38 1.88
N THR A 95 13.94 -10.84 3.02
CA THR A 95 15.29 -11.41 3.05
C THR A 95 15.42 -12.70 2.23
N ALA A 96 14.31 -13.39 1.99
CA ALA A 96 14.22 -14.52 1.09
C ALA A 96 13.82 -14.10 -0.33
N ALA A 97 12.83 -13.22 -0.47
CA ALA A 97 12.28 -12.78 -1.75
C ALA A 97 13.33 -12.11 -2.64
N VAL A 98 14.16 -11.20 -2.08
CA VAL A 98 15.20 -10.51 -2.86
C VAL A 98 16.22 -11.44 -3.51
N ARG A 99 16.35 -12.68 -3.03
CA ARG A 99 17.25 -13.67 -3.62
C ARG A 99 16.63 -14.46 -4.77
N GLN A 100 15.31 -14.35 -4.95
CA GLN A 100 14.56 -15.08 -5.97
C GLN A 100 14.35 -14.26 -7.24
N TYR A 101 14.43 -12.92 -7.13
CA TYR A 101 14.11 -12.00 -8.21
C TYR A 101 15.33 -11.18 -8.64
N SER A 102 15.41 -10.83 -9.91
CA SER A 102 16.38 -9.85 -10.41
C SER A 102 16.03 -8.44 -9.89
N ASP A 103 16.98 -7.50 -9.99
CA ASP A 103 16.75 -6.10 -9.57
C ASP A 103 15.63 -5.45 -10.39
N ALA A 104 15.57 -5.70 -11.69
CA ALA A 104 14.48 -5.24 -12.56
C ALA A 104 13.12 -5.81 -12.13
N GLN A 105 13.06 -7.11 -11.78
CA GLN A 105 11.84 -7.73 -11.28
C GLN A 105 11.41 -7.14 -9.94
N LEU A 106 12.35 -6.88 -9.03
CA LEU A 106 12.05 -6.23 -7.74
C LEU A 106 11.51 -4.81 -7.94
N ALA A 107 12.08 -4.04 -8.88
CA ALA A 107 11.59 -2.71 -9.21
C ALA A 107 10.15 -2.75 -9.74
N VAL A 108 9.82 -3.71 -10.61
CA VAL A 108 8.46 -3.92 -11.11
C VAL A 108 7.51 -4.33 -9.97
N ILE A 109 7.93 -5.25 -9.08
CA ILE A 109 7.13 -5.66 -7.93
C ILE A 109 6.82 -4.45 -7.05
N ILE A 110 7.80 -3.63 -6.74
CA ILE A 110 7.63 -2.45 -5.86
C ILE A 110 6.72 -1.42 -6.53
N ARG A 111 7.04 -0.98 -7.75
CA ARG A 111 6.34 0.12 -8.42
C ARG A 111 5.01 -0.28 -9.03
N ASN A 112 4.98 -1.42 -9.70
CA ASN A 112 3.83 -1.81 -10.51
C ASN A 112 2.94 -2.85 -9.82
N GLY A 113 3.37 -3.40 -8.69
CA GLY A 113 2.63 -4.45 -7.99
C GLY A 113 2.42 -5.70 -8.85
N LEU A 114 3.35 -5.99 -9.77
CA LEU A 114 3.26 -7.12 -10.68
C LEU A 114 4.36 -8.14 -10.36
N ARG A 115 3.97 -9.41 -10.34
CA ARG A 115 4.90 -10.53 -10.30
C ARG A 115 5.54 -10.75 -11.68
N PRO A 116 6.66 -11.48 -11.77
CA PRO A 116 7.29 -11.81 -13.06
C PRO A 116 6.37 -12.55 -14.04
N ASP A 117 5.36 -13.27 -13.52
CA ASP A 117 4.33 -13.96 -14.33
C ASP A 117 3.19 -13.03 -14.80
N GLY A 118 3.30 -11.72 -14.54
CA GLY A 118 2.32 -10.71 -14.91
C GLY A 118 1.13 -10.61 -13.98
N ARG A 119 1.00 -11.46 -12.96
CA ARG A 119 -0.12 -11.39 -12.00
C ARG A 119 0.08 -10.26 -11.01
N SER A 120 -1.02 -9.56 -10.70
CA SER A 120 -1.01 -8.47 -9.72
C SER A 120 -0.85 -8.98 -8.29
N LEU A 121 -0.17 -8.19 -7.48
CA LEU A 121 -0.22 -8.30 -6.02
C LEU A 121 -1.60 -7.88 -5.51
N VAL A 122 -1.98 -8.40 -4.33
CA VAL A 122 -3.33 -8.18 -3.78
C VAL A 122 -3.37 -6.97 -2.84
N VAL A 123 -2.34 -6.73 -2.04
CA VAL A 123 -2.40 -5.75 -0.94
C VAL A 123 -1.25 -4.75 -0.95
N MET A 124 -0.09 -5.04 -1.57
CA MET A 124 1.01 -4.08 -1.59
C MET A 124 0.57 -2.75 -2.24
N PRO A 125 0.79 -1.58 -1.60
CA PRO A 125 0.29 -0.28 -2.06
C PRO A 125 1.16 0.31 -3.18
N SER A 126 1.34 -0.45 -4.27
CA SER A 126 2.19 -0.05 -5.40
C SER A 126 1.69 1.19 -6.13
N GLU A 127 0.41 1.54 -5.98
CA GLU A 127 -0.15 2.80 -6.47
C GLU A 127 0.48 4.04 -5.83
N ALA A 128 0.96 3.94 -4.60
CA ALA A 128 1.79 4.98 -3.98
C ALA A 128 3.21 4.97 -4.53
N PHE A 129 3.76 3.78 -4.79
CA PHE A 129 5.17 3.60 -5.17
C PHE A 129 5.46 3.73 -6.66
N ILE A 130 4.45 3.75 -7.53
CA ILE A 130 4.64 3.82 -8.99
C ILE A 130 5.47 5.04 -9.45
N GLY A 131 5.46 6.10 -8.64
CA GLY A 131 6.24 7.31 -8.92
C GLY A 131 7.62 7.36 -8.28
N MET A 132 8.08 6.32 -7.60
CA MET A 132 9.41 6.31 -7.00
C MET A 132 10.51 6.40 -8.05
N THR A 133 11.56 7.16 -7.74
CA THR A 133 12.73 7.29 -8.63
C THR A 133 13.52 5.98 -8.74
N ASP A 134 14.27 5.81 -9.83
CA ASP A 134 15.17 4.65 -9.98
C ASP A 134 16.23 4.62 -8.88
N SER A 135 16.71 5.81 -8.49
CA SER A 135 17.67 5.96 -7.40
C SER A 135 17.15 5.42 -6.08
N ASP A 136 15.93 5.79 -5.68
CA ASP A 136 15.36 5.39 -4.40
C ASP A 136 15.01 3.91 -4.38
N VAL A 137 14.41 3.40 -5.45
CA VAL A 137 14.14 1.95 -5.58
C VAL A 137 15.43 1.14 -5.58
N GLY A 138 16.46 1.62 -6.30
CA GLY A 138 17.78 0.97 -6.33
C GLY A 138 18.43 0.91 -4.94
N ARG A 139 18.37 2.00 -4.17
CA ARG A 139 18.89 2.04 -2.78
C ARG A 139 18.11 1.13 -1.85
N ILE A 140 16.77 1.10 -1.96
CA ILE A 140 15.94 0.16 -1.18
C ILE A 140 16.33 -1.28 -1.50
N ILE A 141 16.48 -1.64 -2.78
CA ILE A 141 16.90 -2.99 -3.19
C ILE A 141 18.30 -3.30 -2.66
N ALA A 142 19.26 -2.35 -2.73
CA ALA A 142 20.60 -2.51 -2.19
C ALA A 142 20.57 -2.84 -0.69
N PHE A 143 19.77 -2.09 0.08
CA PHE A 143 19.56 -2.38 1.50
C PHE A 143 18.97 -3.77 1.73
N LEU A 144 17.89 -4.12 1.05
CA LEU A 144 17.23 -5.42 1.24
C LEU A 144 18.16 -6.58 0.88
N ARG A 145 19.02 -6.45 -0.14
CA ARG A 145 20.03 -7.46 -0.50
C ARG A 145 21.15 -7.57 0.52
N SER A 146 21.45 -6.51 1.26
CA SER A 146 22.47 -6.51 2.32
C SER A 146 22.03 -7.26 3.59
N LEU A 147 20.72 -7.51 3.75
CA LEU A 147 20.20 -8.15 4.94
C LEU A 147 20.57 -9.66 4.99
N PRO A 148 20.93 -10.18 6.17
CA PRO A 148 21.06 -11.62 6.36
C PRO A 148 19.71 -12.30 6.17
N ARG A 149 19.72 -13.55 5.69
CA ARG A 149 18.50 -14.34 5.61
C ARG A 149 18.02 -14.72 7.00
N VAL A 150 16.77 -14.38 7.31
CA VAL A 150 16.13 -14.75 8.58
C VAL A 150 14.89 -15.63 8.31
N PRO A 151 14.47 -16.49 9.27
CA PRO A 151 13.20 -17.19 9.19
C PRO A 151 12.02 -16.23 9.21
N GLY A 152 10.91 -16.62 8.57
CA GLY A 152 9.68 -15.81 8.57
C GLY A 152 8.46 -16.65 8.25
N PRO A 153 7.25 -16.07 8.33
CA PRO A 153 6.03 -16.77 7.96
C PRO A 153 6.07 -17.20 6.48
N GLY A 154 5.46 -18.32 6.18
CA GLY A 154 5.33 -18.78 4.80
C GLY A 154 4.49 -17.80 3.96
N PRO A 155 4.74 -17.69 2.65
CA PRO A 155 4.15 -16.66 1.78
C PRO A 155 2.72 -17.00 1.32
N HIS A 156 1.82 -17.37 2.22
CA HIS A 156 0.47 -17.81 1.86
C HIS A 156 -0.57 -16.71 2.13
N THR A 157 -0.73 -15.78 1.19
CA THR A 157 -1.91 -14.93 1.10
C THR A 157 -3.03 -15.72 0.45
N ALA A 158 -4.21 -15.75 1.09
CA ALA A 158 -5.41 -16.43 0.61
C ALA A 158 -6.61 -15.49 0.73
N VAL A 159 -7.48 -15.49 -0.29
CA VAL A 159 -8.70 -14.67 -0.29
C VAL A 159 -9.90 -15.55 0.01
N GLY A 160 -10.56 -15.28 1.11
CA GLY A 160 -11.75 -15.99 1.58
C GLY A 160 -13.03 -15.60 0.81
N PRO A 161 -14.18 -16.24 1.11
CA PRO A 161 -15.42 -16.03 0.37
C PRO A 161 -15.91 -14.58 0.32
N LEU A 162 -15.88 -13.86 1.45
CA LEU A 162 -16.29 -12.45 1.50
C LEU A 162 -15.27 -11.55 0.80
N GLY A 163 -13.98 -11.85 0.90
CA GLY A 163 -12.93 -11.15 0.15
C GLY A 163 -13.10 -11.32 -1.36
N ARG A 164 -13.46 -12.53 -1.81
CA ARG A 164 -13.78 -12.81 -3.23
C ARG A 164 -15.01 -12.03 -3.70
N LEU A 165 -16.05 -11.97 -2.88
CA LEU A 165 -17.21 -11.13 -3.17
C LEU A 165 -16.78 -9.66 -3.29
N GLY A 166 -15.95 -9.17 -2.36
CA GLY A 166 -15.40 -7.83 -2.37
C GLY A 166 -14.64 -7.50 -3.67
N LEU A 167 -13.84 -8.45 -4.20
CA LEU A 167 -13.17 -8.30 -5.50
C LEU A 167 -14.18 -8.19 -6.67
N VAL A 168 -15.24 -9.02 -6.66
CA VAL A 168 -16.26 -9.03 -7.73
C VAL A 168 -17.06 -7.75 -7.75
N VAL A 169 -17.45 -7.22 -6.58
CA VAL A 169 -18.23 -5.97 -6.48
C VAL A 169 -17.36 -4.70 -6.44
N GLY A 170 -16.04 -4.84 -6.60
CA GLY A 170 -15.10 -3.72 -6.68
C GLY A 170 -14.80 -3.01 -5.35
N LYS A 171 -15.15 -3.63 -4.22
CA LYS A 171 -14.79 -3.13 -2.87
C LYS A 171 -13.32 -3.38 -2.53
N PHE A 172 -12.75 -4.48 -3.03
CA PHE A 172 -11.32 -4.73 -3.03
C PHE A 172 -10.79 -4.62 -4.45
N LYS A 173 -9.59 -4.09 -4.59
CA LYS A 173 -8.88 -3.98 -5.86
C LYS A 173 -7.47 -4.53 -5.70
N THR A 174 -6.94 -5.16 -6.73
CA THR A 174 -5.52 -5.53 -6.79
C THR A 174 -4.65 -4.31 -7.05
N ALA A 175 -3.35 -4.39 -6.77
CA ALA A 175 -2.40 -3.30 -6.99
C ALA A 175 -2.48 -2.72 -8.42
N ALA A 176 -2.52 -3.58 -9.44
CA ALA A 176 -2.66 -3.13 -10.83
C ALA A 176 -3.99 -2.40 -11.11
N GLN A 177 -5.09 -2.81 -10.48
CA GLN A 177 -6.36 -2.12 -10.60
C GLN A 177 -6.36 -0.77 -9.88
N LEU A 178 -5.70 -0.69 -8.71
CA LEU A 178 -5.51 0.57 -7.99
C LEU A 178 -4.68 1.54 -8.81
N ILE A 179 -3.53 1.11 -9.35
CA ILE A 179 -2.68 1.92 -10.23
C ILE A 179 -3.48 2.47 -11.41
N ALA A 180 -4.27 1.62 -12.08
CA ALA A 180 -5.08 2.03 -13.24
C ALA A 180 -6.18 3.03 -12.89
N SER A 181 -6.62 3.10 -11.63
CA SER A 181 -7.66 4.02 -11.13
C SER A 181 -7.09 5.20 -10.33
N THR A 182 -5.76 5.28 -10.17
CA THR A 182 -5.12 6.32 -9.36
C THR A 182 -5.11 7.66 -10.09
N VAL A 183 -5.61 8.68 -9.41
CA VAL A 183 -5.46 10.07 -9.83
C VAL A 183 -4.26 10.65 -9.06
N PRO A 184 -3.21 11.10 -9.76
CA PRO A 184 -2.05 11.64 -9.08
C PRO A 184 -2.39 12.92 -8.30
N PRO A 185 -1.63 13.27 -7.25
CA PRO A 185 -1.82 14.51 -6.52
C PRO A 185 -1.57 15.73 -7.44
N PRO A 186 -2.07 16.92 -7.08
CA PRO A 186 -1.88 18.15 -7.86
C PRO A 186 -0.42 18.39 -8.25
N ALA A 187 -0.21 19.04 -9.39
CA ALA A 187 1.12 19.43 -9.83
C ALA A 187 1.77 20.39 -8.82
N ALA A 188 3.08 20.33 -8.70
CA ALA A 188 3.85 21.26 -7.87
C ALA A 188 4.00 22.62 -8.57
N ALA A 189 4.08 23.68 -7.77
CA ALA A 189 4.23 25.04 -8.29
C ALA A 189 5.64 25.35 -8.81
N ASN A 190 6.65 24.67 -8.28
CA ASN A 190 8.06 24.83 -8.61
C ASN A 190 8.87 23.57 -8.28
N GLN A 191 10.17 23.58 -8.57
CA GLN A 191 11.03 22.41 -8.38
C GLN A 191 11.21 22.00 -6.91
N GLU A 192 11.24 22.93 -5.96
CA GLU A 192 11.31 22.64 -4.54
C GLU A 192 10.02 21.92 -4.07
N ALA A 193 8.86 22.46 -4.48
CA ALA A 193 7.57 21.82 -4.20
C ALA A 193 7.43 20.45 -4.90
N GLU A 194 8.18 20.17 -5.97
CA GLU A 194 8.17 18.84 -6.62
C GLU A 194 8.76 17.76 -5.73
N VAL A 195 9.78 18.06 -4.92
CA VAL A 195 10.28 17.14 -3.89
C VAL A 195 9.18 16.86 -2.85
N GLY A 196 8.48 17.90 -2.39
CA GLY A 196 7.35 17.75 -1.48
C GLY A 196 6.21 16.93 -2.09
N ARG A 197 5.88 17.15 -3.36
CA ARG A 197 4.88 16.37 -4.11
C ARG A 197 5.28 14.91 -4.24
N TYR A 198 6.55 14.65 -4.53
CA TYR A 198 7.10 13.29 -4.59
C TYR A 198 6.91 12.55 -3.27
N LEU A 199 7.31 13.17 -2.15
CA LEU A 199 7.14 12.60 -0.81
C LEU A 199 5.66 12.44 -0.46
N ALA A 200 4.82 13.44 -0.72
CA ALA A 200 3.39 13.34 -0.47
C ALA A 200 2.77 12.14 -1.22
N ARG A 201 3.19 11.92 -2.46
CA ARG A 201 2.71 10.79 -3.28
C ARG A 201 3.22 9.45 -2.78
N THR A 202 4.50 9.34 -2.45
CA THR A 202 5.13 8.03 -2.18
C THR A 202 5.08 7.63 -0.71
N VAL A 203 4.81 8.57 0.21
CA VAL A 203 4.77 8.33 1.65
C VAL A 203 3.37 8.56 2.23
N CYS A 204 2.70 9.68 1.87
CA CYS A 204 1.42 10.03 2.50
C CYS A 204 0.21 9.41 1.80
N ALA A 205 0.29 9.19 0.49
CA ALA A 205 -0.87 8.78 -0.32
C ALA A 205 -1.39 7.38 0.03
N GLU A 206 -0.58 6.49 0.59
CA GLU A 206 -1.01 5.17 1.03
C GLU A 206 -2.18 5.26 2.02
N CYS A 207 -2.08 6.18 2.99
CA CYS A 207 -3.10 6.38 4.01
C CYS A 207 -4.10 7.49 3.65
N HIS A 208 -3.63 8.57 3.01
CA HIS A 208 -4.44 9.75 2.73
C HIS A 208 -5.08 9.77 1.33
N GLY A 209 -4.98 8.64 0.60
CA GLY A 209 -5.46 8.50 -0.76
C GLY A 209 -4.57 9.19 -1.80
N ALA A 210 -4.61 8.71 -3.04
CA ALA A 210 -3.74 9.17 -4.11
C ALA A 210 -3.87 10.66 -4.44
N SER A 211 -5.05 11.24 -4.21
CA SER A 211 -5.31 12.68 -4.36
C SER A 211 -4.96 13.50 -3.12
N LEU A 212 -4.55 12.86 -2.01
CA LEU A 212 -4.27 13.46 -0.70
C LEU A 212 -5.51 14.11 -0.05
N ARG A 213 -6.72 13.75 -0.50
CA ARG A 213 -8.00 14.31 -0.01
C ARG A 213 -8.63 13.50 1.12
N GLY A 214 -7.87 12.60 1.69
CA GLY A 214 -8.33 11.65 2.69
C GLY A 214 -8.86 10.36 2.10
N ALA A 215 -8.93 9.33 2.93
CA ALA A 215 -9.43 8.02 2.56
C ALA A 215 -10.10 7.31 3.75
N VAL A 216 -11.02 6.41 3.43
CA VAL A 216 -11.57 5.45 4.39
C VAL A 216 -10.76 4.16 4.24
N ASN A 217 -9.97 3.84 5.26
CA ASN A 217 -9.19 2.62 5.36
C ASN A 217 -9.95 1.58 6.19
N ALA A 218 -9.42 0.37 6.30
CA ALA A 218 -10.11 -0.72 7.00
C ALA A 218 -10.42 -0.38 8.48
N ASP A 219 -9.43 0.21 9.18
CA ASP A 219 -9.48 0.43 10.62
C ASP A 219 -9.51 1.92 11.02
N PHE A 220 -9.35 2.83 10.07
CA PHE A 220 -9.34 4.27 10.34
C PHE A 220 -9.75 5.09 9.11
N THR A 221 -10.12 6.34 9.37
CA THR A 221 -10.34 7.35 8.32
C THR A 221 -9.25 8.41 8.43
N SER A 222 -8.55 8.66 7.32
CA SER A 222 -7.54 9.71 7.22
C SER A 222 -8.14 11.02 6.71
N PRO A 223 -7.70 12.18 7.22
CA PRO A 223 -8.19 13.47 6.76
C PRO A 223 -7.60 13.89 5.43
N ASP A 224 -8.23 14.87 4.80
CA ASP A 224 -7.67 15.66 3.70
C ASP A 224 -6.41 16.41 4.19
N LEU A 225 -5.30 16.28 3.47
CA LEU A 225 -4.02 16.88 3.86
C LEU A 225 -3.97 18.41 3.72
N ARG A 226 -4.99 19.05 3.16
CA ARG A 226 -5.14 20.52 3.27
C ARG A 226 -5.23 21.02 4.71
N VAL A 227 -5.54 20.14 5.65
CA VAL A 227 -5.45 20.44 7.09
C VAL A 227 -4.06 20.97 7.50
N VAL A 228 -3.01 20.68 6.72
CA VAL A 228 -1.65 21.18 6.95
C VAL A 228 -1.57 22.70 6.85
N ALA A 229 -2.48 23.38 6.13
CA ALA A 229 -2.57 24.84 6.10
C ALA A 229 -2.80 25.47 7.49
N ALA A 230 -3.30 24.71 8.47
CA ALA A 230 -3.47 25.17 9.85
C ALA A 230 -2.20 25.03 10.71
N TYR A 231 -1.14 24.37 10.20
CA TYR A 231 0.09 24.12 10.94
C TYR A 231 1.14 25.20 10.59
N SER A 232 1.94 25.61 11.60
CA SER A 232 3.22 26.26 11.31
C SER A 232 4.23 25.20 10.85
N PRO A 233 5.35 25.59 10.18
CA PRO A 233 6.42 24.66 9.81
C PRO A 233 6.92 23.83 11.00
N GLU A 234 7.10 24.46 12.16
CA GLU A 234 7.59 23.82 13.39
C GLU A 234 6.58 22.84 13.96
N ALA A 235 5.28 23.20 13.97
CA ALA A 235 4.21 22.31 14.44
C ALA A 235 4.07 21.10 13.53
N PHE A 236 4.22 21.28 12.22
CA PHE A 236 4.20 20.18 11.25
C PHE A 236 5.41 19.27 11.43
N ALA A 237 6.62 19.83 11.56
CA ALA A 237 7.82 19.05 11.81
C ALA A 237 7.72 18.28 13.14
N ARG A 238 7.19 18.90 14.20
CA ARG A 238 6.92 18.23 15.47
C ARG A 238 5.97 17.04 15.30
N LEU A 239 4.88 17.21 14.55
CA LEU A 239 3.96 16.10 14.25
C LEU A 239 4.70 14.93 13.59
N LEU A 240 5.48 15.18 12.56
CA LEU A 240 6.19 14.12 11.82
C LEU A 240 7.31 13.48 12.65
N ARG A 241 7.94 14.22 13.56
CA ARG A 241 9.02 13.70 14.43
C ARG A 241 8.49 12.91 15.62
N THR A 242 7.42 13.40 16.26
CA THR A 242 6.99 12.91 17.58
C THR A 242 5.61 12.27 17.59
N GLY A 243 4.82 12.48 16.54
CA GLY A 243 3.43 12.05 16.48
C GLY A 243 2.47 12.93 17.30
N ILE A 244 2.92 14.13 17.75
CA ILE A 244 2.10 15.04 18.54
C ILE A 244 1.56 16.16 17.65
N ALA A 245 0.24 16.22 17.51
CA ALA A 245 -0.47 17.21 16.72
C ALA A 245 -0.71 18.52 17.46
N LEU A 246 -1.33 19.49 16.78
CA LEU A 246 -1.85 20.72 17.39
C LEU A 246 -2.74 20.39 18.61
N GLY A 247 -2.62 21.18 19.68
CA GLY A 247 -3.31 20.96 20.95
C GLY A 247 -2.72 19.81 21.76
N ASP A 248 -1.45 19.47 21.54
CA ASP A 248 -0.66 18.49 22.31
C ASP A 248 -1.30 17.10 22.41
N ARG A 249 -1.97 16.66 21.35
CA ARG A 249 -2.72 15.40 21.33
C ARG A 249 -2.12 14.38 20.35
N PRO A 250 -2.18 13.08 20.66
CA PRO A 250 -1.86 12.03 19.70
C PRO A 250 -3.00 11.85 18.67
N LEU A 251 -2.65 11.30 17.50
CA LEU A 251 -3.55 11.03 16.38
C LEU A 251 -3.63 9.53 16.03
N GLY A 252 -3.60 8.64 17.03
CA GLY A 252 -3.69 7.19 16.80
C GLY A 252 -2.63 6.70 15.81
N VAL A 253 -3.07 6.04 14.73
CA VAL A 253 -2.20 5.46 13.70
C VAL A 253 -1.20 6.48 13.15
N MET A 254 -1.63 7.73 12.88
CA MET A 254 -0.71 8.76 12.38
C MET A 254 0.44 9.05 13.36
N SER A 255 0.18 9.02 14.67
CA SER A 255 1.22 9.20 15.68
C SER A 255 2.22 8.04 15.71
N GLU A 256 1.77 6.82 15.48
CA GLU A 256 2.63 5.64 15.37
C GLU A 256 3.50 5.72 14.12
N GLN A 257 2.89 6.03 12.98
CA GLN A 257 3.60 6.22 11.70
C GLN A 257 4.65 7.34 11.80
N SER A 258 4.32 8.44 12.47
CA SER A 258 5.26 9.54 12.70
C SER A 258 6.49 9.05 13.47
N ARG A 259 6.30 8.38 14.60
CA ARG A 259 7.42 7.91 15.43
C ARG A 259 8.25 6.81 14.77
N ASN A 260 7.60 5.87 14.10
CA ASN A 260 8.28 4.69 13.54
C ASN A 260 8.95 4.99 12.20
N ASN A 261 8.29 5.75 11.32
CA ASN A 261 8.68 5.91 9.93
C ASN A 261 9.03 7.35 9.57
N LEU A 262 8.09 8.29 9.77
CA LEU A 262 8.24 9.66 9.28
C LEU A 262 9.30 10.46 10.04
N SER A 263 9.62 10.06 11.28
CA SER A 263 10.76 10.61 12.04
C SER A 263 12.11 10.45 11.32
N GLN A 264 12.21 9.56 10.34
CA GLN A 264 13.40 9.34 9.51
C GLN A 264 13.51 10.30 8.31
N LEU A 265 12.48 11.12 8.05
CA LEU A 265 12.57 12.18 7.04
C LEU A 265 13.64 13.20 7.44
N THR A 266 14.42 13.71 6.51
CA THR A 266 15.35 14.80 6.76
C THR A 266 14.61 16.12 6.98
N ASP A 267 15.26 17.12 7.56
CA ASP A 267 14.63 18.44 7.76
C ASP A 267 14.29 19.11 6.43
N SER A 268 15.12 18.93 5.40
CA SER A 268 14.83 19.43 4.04
C SER A 268 13.62 18.72 3.41
N GLU A 269 13.47 17.42 3.62
CA GLU A 269 12.30 16.66 3.16
C GLU A 269 11.01 17.12 3.87
N ILE A 270 11.07 17.35 5.18
CA ILE A 270 9.93 17.87 5.95
C ILE A 270 9.55 19.27 5.47
N SER A 271 10.54 20.14 5.23
CA SER A 271 10.29 21.50 4.72
C SER A 271 9.66 21.48 3.33
N ALA A 272 10.19 20.67 2.42
CA ALA A 272 9.62 20.51 1.07
C ALA A 272 8.20 19.94 1.10
N LEU A 273 7.97 18.94 1.94
CA LEU A 273 6.65 18.34 2.13
C LEU A 273 5.65 19.36 2.69
N TYR A 274 6.06 20.14 3.70
CA TYR A 274 5.25 21.22 4.26
C TYR A 274 4.90 22.25 3.19
N ALA A 275 5.89 22.76 2.46
CA ALA A 275 5.68 23.77 1.41
C ALA A 275 4.67 23.28 0.36
N TYR A 276 4.78 22.05 -0.08
CA TYR A 276 3.85 21.47 -1.03
C TYR A 276 2.42 21.32 -0.47
N LEU A 277 2.28 20.71 0.72
CA LEU A 277 0.96 20.45 1.32
C LEU A 277 0.25 21.74 1.75
N HIS A 278 1.00 22.71 2.27
CA HIS A 278 0.46 24.01 2.66
C HIS A 278 -0.07 24.81 1.45
N ALA A 279 0.57 24.66 0.29
CA ALA A 279 0.17 25.33 -0.95
C ALA A 279 -0.90 24.57 -1.76
N MET A 280 -1.42 23.45 -1.24
CA MET A 280 -2.45 22.69 -1.97
C MET A 280 -3.71 23.54 -2.19
N PRO A 281 -4.23 23.62 -3.44
CA PRO A 281 -5.39 24.43 -3.75
C PRO A 281 -6.63 23.94 -2.99
N GLU A 282 -7.49 24.86 -2.60
CA GLU A 282 -8.83 24.55 -2.11
C GLU A 282 -9.60 23.72 -3.15
N ALA A 283 -10.56 22.90 -2.70
CA ALA A 283 -11.42 22.20 -3.64
C ALA A 283 -12.21 23.27 -4.42
N SER A 284 -12.08 23.27 -5.74
CA SER A 284 -13.07 23.95 -6.57
C SER A 284 -14.41 23.30 -6.26
N HIS A 285 -15.32 24.03 -5.63
CA HIS A 285 -16.71 23.62 -5.50
C HIS A 285 -17.32 23.68 -6.91
N ASN A 286 -17.33 22.54 -7.60
CA ASN A 286 -18.18 22.34 -8.78
C ASN A 286 -19.42 21.55 -8.37
#